data_48052898011b066e7c410a1cb3a2556c
#
_entry.id   48052898011b066e7c410a1cb3a2556c
#
_cell.length_a   1.000
_cell.length_b   1.000
_cell.length_c   1.000
_cell.angle_alpha   90.00
_cell.angle_beta   90.00
_cell.angle_gamma   90.00
#
_symmetry.space_group_name_H-M   'P 1'
#
loop_
_entity.id
_entity.type
_entity.pdbx_description
1 polymer ?
#
loop_
_entity_poly.entity_id
_entity_poly.type
_entity_poly.pdbx_seq_one_letter_code
_entity_poly.pdbx_strand_id
1 'polypeptide(L)'
;KLSPEVFRDMFKQSEKQFGKLQSKGEWRKESAEGITLYHRDLKFERYDLRFLLSFDADGEMNTIRLMPVPAASTAKPVVYNEEKMLERDITVGADGFKLPGTITLPVGKKKVPVVILVHGSGPQDRDETVGPNKPFRDLAWGLAERGIATIRYDKRTKVYGAACVPEGREIDYDTESVDDAIAIVAWAKTLPEVDADSVYVLGHSLGATLAPRIAERADGLTGIILVAALARPFEDAIVEQMTYISSLTDSSARAKEQIAEIKKQADNIKKLGTPDFDDKLPLLLNVPRPYWEFANAYKPVEVASKLTLPML
;
A
#
# COMPACT_ATOMS: atom_id res chain seq x y z
N LYS A 1 -9.60 -23.58 16.62
CA LYS A 1 -8.30 -24.18 17.05
C LYS A 1 -7.85 -25.15 15.96
N LEU A 2 -6.62 -24.99 15.46
CA LEU A 2 -6.04 -25.96 14.50
C LEU A 2 -5.68 -27.24 15.25
N SER A 3 -6.25 -28.38 14.82
CA SER A 3 -5.88 -29.67 15.38
C SER A 3 -4.51 -30.13 14.88
N PRO A 4 -3.79 -31.03 15.60
CA PRO A 4 -2.54 -31.62 15.12
C PRO A 4 -2.66 -32.31 13.75
N GLU A 5 -3.83 -32.77 13.39
CA GLU A 5 -4.12 -33.43 12.11
C GLU A 5 -4.15 -32.43 10.97
N VAL A 6 -4.81 -31.30 11.16
CA VAL A 6 -4.83 -30.19 10.18
C VAL A 6 -3.39 -29.70 9.92
N PHE A 7 -2.57 -29.59 10.98
CA PHE A 7 -1.16 -29.21 10.85
C PHE A 7 -0.36 -30.23 10.03
N ARG A 8 -0.55 -31.51 10.28
CA ARG A 8 0.11 -32.58 9.50
C ARG A 8 -0.28 -32.56 8.03
N ASP A 9 -1.55 -32.30 7.75
CA ASP A 9 -2.04 -32.25 6.38
C ASP A 9 -1.55 -31.01 5.63
N MET A 10 -1.47 -29.85 6.30
CA MET A 10 -0.83 -28.65 5.76
C MET A 10 0.63 -28.92 5.40
N PHE A 11 1.38 -29.62 6.27
CA PHE A 11 2.77 -29.97 6.01
C PHE A 11 2.92 -30.93 4.83
N LYS A 12 2.07 -31.95 4.73
CA LYS A 12 2.05 -32.87 3.58
C LYS A 12 1.73 -32.16 2.27
N GLN A 13 0.80 -31.18 2.30
CA GLN A 13 0.50 -30.35 1.13
C GLN A 13 1.70 -29.47 0.74
N SER A 14 2.40 -28.91 1.73
CA SER A 14 3.63 -28.13 1.51
C SER A 14 4.71 -28.96 0.83
N GLU A 15 4.91 -30.22 1.25
CA GLU A 15 5.87 -31.13 0.61
C GLU A 15 5.48 -31.49 -0.83
N LYS A 16 4.19 -31.66 -1.12
CA LYS A 16 3.72 -31.84 -2.51
C LYS A 16 4.02 -30.62 -3.38
N GLN A 17 3.87 -29.43 -2.85
CA GLN A 17 4.02 -28.18 -3.56
C GLN A 17 5.50 -27.76 -3.70
N PHE A 18 6.30 -27.89 -2.62
CA PHE A 18 7.64 -27.34 -2.54
C PHE A 18 8.77 -28.42 -2.59
N GLY A 19 8.41 -29.69 -2.68
CA GLY A 19 9.34 -30.82 -2.55
C GLY A 19 9.57 -31.20 -1.09
N LYS A 20 10.39 -32.22 -0.84
CA LYS A 20 10.70 -32.69 0.52
C LYS A 20 11.43 -31.63 1.32
N LEU A 21 11.09 -31.54 2.61
CA LEU A 21 11.81 -30.69 3.55
C LEU A 21 13.23 -31.23 3.78
N GLN A 22 14.24 -30.44 3.44
CA GLN A 22 15.66 -30.81 3.55
C GLN A 22 16.29 -30.39 4.89
N SER A 23 15.96 -29.17 5.35
CA SER A 23 16.48 -28.67 6.64
C SER A 23 15.57 -27.63 7.27
N LYS A 24 15.77 -27.43 8.59
CA LYS A 24 15.04 -26.45 9.40
C LYS A 24 16.05 -25.54 10.09
N GLY A 25 15.91 -24.23 9.92
CA GLY A 25 16.67 -23.24 10.67
C GLY A 25 16.26 -23.16 12.14
N GLU A 26 16.97 -22.38 12.92
CA GLU A 26 16.62 -22.09 14.30
C GLU A 26 15.37 -21.21 14.41
N TRP A 27 14.63 -21.35 15.52
CA TRP A 27 13.53 -20.46 15.83
C TRP A 27 14.07 -19.09 16.26
N ARG A 28 13.49 -18.05 15.71
CA ARG A 28 13.70 -16.66 16.11
C ARG A 28 12.40 -16.12 16.69
N LYS A 29 12.52 -15.31 17.72
CA LYS A 29 11.41 -14.65 18.40
C LYS A 29 11.59 -13.14 18.30
N GLU A 30 10.55 -12.45 17.88
CA GLU A 30 10.44 -10.99 17.85
C GLU A 30 9.17 -10.59 18.58
N SER A 31 9.17 -9.46 19.29
CA SER A 31 7.99 -8.94 19.97
C SER A 31 7.90 -7.44 19.76
N ALA A 32 6.76 -6.97 19.28
CA ALA A 32 6.45 -5.55 19.09
C ALA A 32 4.95 -5.32 19.29
N GLU A 33 4.58 -4.23 19.94
CA GLU A 33 3.20 -3.75 20.08
C GLU A 33 2.19 -4.81 20.58
N GLY A 34 2.62 -5.65 21.53
CA GLY A 34 1.76 -6.71 22.10
C GLY A 34 1.62 -7.96 21.23
N ILE A 35 2.29 -8.01 20.06
CA ILE A 35 2.34 -9.18 19.19
C ILE A 35 3.68 -9.90 19.40
N THR A 36 3.64 -11.21 19.59
CA THR A 36 4.83 -12.07 19.59
C THR A 36 4.88 -12.87 18.31
N LEU A 37 5.97 -12.72 17.56
CA LEU A 37 6.23 -13.39 16.31
C LEU A 37 7.31 -14.45 16.50
N TYR A 38 7.02 -15.69 16.11
CA TYR A 38 8.00 -16.76 15.99
C TYR A 38 8.18 -17.11 14.53
N HIS A 39 9.44 -17.19 14.07
CA HIS A 39 9.70 -17.62 12.71
C HIS A 39 10.95 -18.49 12.62
N ARG A 40 10.99 -19.36 11.61
CA ARG A 40 12.14 -20.14 11.23
C ARG A 40 12.15 -20.36 9.73
N ASP A 41 13.35 -20.46 9.17
CA ASP A 41 13.50 -20.75 7.75
C ASP A 41 13.50 -22.28 7.53
N LEU A 42 12.79 -22.73 6.51
CA LEU A 42 12.63 -24.12 6.09
C LEU A 42 13.17 -24.26 4.68
N LYS A 43 14.14 -25.15 4.48
CA LYS A 43 14.66 -25.43 3.16
C LYS A 43 13.95 -26.65 2.57
N PHE A 44 13.17 -26.44 1.54
CA PHE A 44 12.57 -27.50 0.72
C PHE A 44 13.43 -27.75 -0.53
N GLU A 45 13.18 -28.83 -1.26
CA GLU A 45 13.91 -29.18 -2.47
C GLU A 45 13.84 -28.08 -3.55
N ARG A 46 12.73 -27.35 -3.62
CA ARG A 46 12.45 -26.37 -4.67
C ARG A 46 12.41 -24.93 -4.18
N TYR A 47 12.24 -24.69 -2.87
CA TYR A 47 12.07 -23.36 -2.29
C TYR A 47 12.64 -23.25 -0.88
N ASP A 48 13.18 -22.10 -0.57
CA ASP A 48 13.49 -21.70 0.80
C ASP A 48 12.32 -20.84 1.33
N LEU A 49 11.62 -21.34 2.36
CA LEU A 49 10.43 -20.73 2.89
C LEU A 49 10.59 -20.39 4.37
N ARG A 50 10.01 -19.29 4.80
CA ARG A 50 9.91 -18.91 6.21
C ARG A 50 8.57 -19.36 6.76
N PHE A 51 8.62 -20.17 7.79
CA PHE A 51 7.46 -20.54 8.60
C PHE A 51 7.32 -19.52 9.73
N LEU A 52 6.12 -18.92 9.83
CA LEU A 52 5.83 -17.81 10.71
C LEU A 52 4.57 -18.12 11.53
N LEU A 53 4.67 -17.86 12.84
CA LEU A 53 3.56 -17.91 13.80
C LEU A 53 3.48 -16.56 14.51
N SER A 54 2.28 -15.99 14.65
CA SER A 54 2.10 -14.83 15.51
C SER A 54 1.06 -15.09 16.60
N PHE A 55 1.29 -14.49 17.75
CA PHE A 55 0.46 -14.58 18.94
C PHE A 55 0.15 -13.16 19.41
N ASP A 56 -1.06 -12.95 19.88
CA ASP A 56 -1.46 -11.68 20.49
C ASP A 56 -0.95 -11.54 21.93
N ALA A 57 -1.36 -10.47 22.61
CA ALA A 57 -0.97 -10.19 24.01
C ALA A 57 -1.48 -11.25 25.00
N ASP A 58 -2.59 -11.93 24.69
CA ASP A 58 -3.19 -12.98 25.49
C ASP A 58 -2.56 -14.36 25.22
N GLY A 59 -1.60 -14.43 24.29
CA GLY A 59 -0.93 -15.66 23.90
C GLY A 59 -1.75 -16.55 22.96
N GLU A 60 -2.83 -16.04 22.38
CA GLU A 60 -3.62 -16.74 21.38
C GLU A 60 -2.98 -16.59 19.99
N MET A 61 -2.88 -17.73 19.28
CA MET A 61 -2.31 -17.72 17.91
C MET A 61 -3.29 -17.08 16.94
N ASN A 62 -2.89 -15.97 16.32
CA ASN A 62 -3.69 -15.23 15.35
C ASN A 62 -3.24 -15.42 13.90
N THR A 63 -2.00 -15.86 13.67
CA THR A 63 -1.48 -16.06 12.31
C THR A 63 -0.57 -17.27 12.23
N ILE A 64 -0.71 -18.04 11.14
CA ILE A 64 0.22 -19.05 10.67
C ILE A 64 0.45 -18.84 9.18
N ARG A 65 1.71 -18.72 8.76
CA ARG A 65 2.05 -18.53 7.35
C ARG A 65 3.31 -19.31 6.97
N LEU A 66 3.34 -19.70 5.70
CA LEU A 66 4.54 -20.13 5.00
C LEU A 66 4.74 -19.16 3.84
N MET A 67 5.88 -18.49 3.81
CA MET A 67 6.18 -17.42 2.87
C MET A 67 7.62 -17.57 2.36
N PRO A 68 7.96 -17.04 1.18
CA PRO A 68 9.33 -17.06 0.70
C PRO A 68 10.29 -16.44 1.73
N VAL A 69 11.46 -17.03 1.91
CA VAL A 69 12.54 -16.38 2.68
C VAL A 69 12.90 -15.10 1.93
N PRO A 70 12.85 -13.93 2.56
CA PRO A 70 13.30 -12.71 1.92
C PRO A 70 14.74 -12.91 1.44
N ALA A 71 14.99 -12.63 0.17
CA ALA A 71 16.36 -12.63 -0.35
C ALA A 71 17.18 -11.66 0.52
N ALA A 72 18.38 -12.09 0.92
CA ALA A 72 19.28 -11.18 1.59
C ALA A 72 19.54 -9.98 0.68
N SER A 73 19.16 -8.80 1.14
CA SER A 73 19.43 -7.58 0.38
C SER A 73 20.94 -7.44 0.21
N THR A 74 21.40 -7.51 -1.03
CA THR A 74 22.79 -7.16 -1.37
C THR A 74 22.99 -5.66 -1.49
N ALA A 75 21.90 -4.88 -1.42
CA ALA A 75 21.95 -3.44 -1.42
C ALA A 75 22.60 -2.95 -0.12
N LYS A 76 23.58 -2.09 -0.24
CA LYS A 76 24.14 -1.38 0.92
C LYS A 76 23.03 -0.51 1.50
N PRO A 77 22.83 -0.53 2.83
CA PRO A 77 21.89 0.41 3.46
C PRO A 77 22.26 1.83 3.06
N VAL A 78 21.28 2.62 2.65
CA VAL A 78 21.48 4.04 2.44
C VAL A 78 21.68 4.67 3.82
N VAL A 79 22.80 5.34 4.03
CA VAL A 79 23.09 6.07 5.26
C VAL A 79 22.64 7.50 5.07
N TYR A 80 21.67 7.93 5.86
CA TYR A 80 21.20 9.31 5.91
C TYR A 80 21.88 10.06 7.04
N ASN A 81 22.07 11.37 6.86
CA ASN A 81 22.58 12.24 7.92
C ASN A 81 21.40 12.79 8.72
N GLU A 82 21.08 12.17 9.85
CA GLU A 82 19.99 12.56 10.74
C GLU A 82 20.14 13.99 11.29
N GLU A 83 21.35 14.54 11.36
CA GLU A 83 21.58 15.92 11.79
C GLU A 83 21.04 16.96 10.79
N LYS A 84 20.78 16.55 9.54
CA LYS A 84 20.23 17.41 8.50
C LYS A 84 18.71 17.44 8.45
N MET A 85 18.03 16.64 9.24
CA MET A 85 16.58 16.54 9.23
C MET A 85 15.99 16.59 10.63
N LEU A 86 14.76 17.11 10.71
CA LEU A 86 13.94 17.14 11.91
C LEU A 86 12.61 16.45 11.58
N GLU A 87 12.26 15.41 12.32
CA GLU A 87 10.96 14.80 12.25
C GLU A 87 10.06 15.29 13.39
N ARG A 88 8.81 15.57 13.06
CA ARG A 88 7.78 16.01 14.02
C ARG A 88 6.49 15.26 13.72
N ASP A 89 5.90 14.67 14.75
CA ASP A 89 4.58 14.06 14.66
C ASP A 89 3.50 15.10 14.39
N ILE A 90 2.57 14.74 13.53
CA ILE A 90 1.45 15.58 13.11
C ILE A 90 0.15 14.78 13.16
N THR A 91 -0.96 15.48 13.14
CA THR A 91 -2.29 14.91 12.92
C THR A 91 -2.95 15.66 11.79
N VAL A 92 -3.34 14.98 10.75
CA VAL A 92 -3.89 15.53 9.50
C VAL A 92 -5.13 14.75 9.07
N GLY A 93 -5.73 15.07 7.92
CA GLY A 93 -6.88 14.34 7.34
C GLY A 93 -8.10 15.23 7.15
N ALA A 94 -9.12 14.71 6.46
CA ALA A 94 -10.36 15.38 6.10
C ALA A 94 -11.56 14.82 6.87
N ASP A 95 -12.68 15.56 6.84
CA ASP A 95 -14.01 15.12 7.30
C ASP A 95 -14.06 14.58 8.75
N GLY A 96 -13.23 15.16 9.65
CA GLY A 96 -13.15 14.72 11.05
C GLY A 96 -12.28 13.48 11.28
N PHE A 97 -11.73 12.86 10.25
CA PHE A 97 -10.77 11.76 10.39
C PHE A 97 -9.38 12.31 10.79
N LYS A 98 -8.89 11.82 11.94
CA LYS A 98 -7.58 12.20 12.47
C LYS A 98 -6.55 11.14 12.10
N LEU A 99 -5.69 11.47 11.16
CA LEU A 99 -4.64 10.57 10.67
C LEU A 99 -3.31 10.93 11.31
N PRO A 100 -2.71 10.04 12.09
CA PRO A 100 -1.34 10.24 12.57
C PRO A 100 -0.37 10.33 11.39
N GLY A 101 0.60 11.23 11.48
CA GLY A 101 1.58 11.45 10.43
C GLY A 101 2.90 11.98 10.96
N THR A 102 3.82 12.22 10.06
CA THR A 102 5.13 12.81 10.34
C THR A 102 5.47 13.81 9.26
N ILE A 103 5.84 15.02 9.66
CA ILE A 103 6.52 15.97 8.79
C ILE A 103 8.03 15.85 9.00
N THR A 104 8.75 15.66 7.89
CA THR A 104 10.22 15.68 7.87
C THR A 104 10.69 17.00 7.28
N LEU A 105 11.45 17.76 8.03
CA LEU A 105 11.92 19.12 7.70
C LEU A 105 13.43 19.15 7.54
N PRO A 106 14.00 19.86 6.56
CA PRO A 106 15.43 20.11 6.49
C PRO A 106 15.87 21.07 7.60
N VAL A 107 16.92 20.71 8.35
CA VAL A 107 17.46 21.55 9.42
C VAL A 107 18.06 22.86 8.87
N GLY A 108 17.81 23.96 9.56
CA GLY A 108 18.41 25.28 9.26
C GLY A 108 17.81 25.99 8.06
N LYS A 109 16.77 25.45 7.41
CA LYS A 109 16.07 26.08 6.29
C LYS A 109 14.69 26.57 6.69
N LYS A 110 14.21 27.62 6.04
CA LYS A 110 12.87 28.19 6.22
C LYS A 110 12.21 28.36 4.84
N LYS A 111 10.89 28.24 4.79
CA LYS A 111 10.08 28.34 3.55
C LYS A 111 10.62 27.41 2.47
N VAL A 112 10.59 26.13 2.78
CA VAL A 112 11.07 25.09 1.87
C VAL A 112 9.92 24.49 1.05
N PRO A 113 10.18 23.96 -0.16
CA PRO A 113 9.23 23.13 -0.87
C PRO A 113 8.79 21.94 -0.01
N VAL A 114 7.55 21.50 -0.21
CA VAL A 114 7.03 20.32 0.49
C VAL A 114 6.41 19.33 -0.49
N VAL A 115 6.64 18.05 -0.24
CA VAL A 115 6.03 16.93 -0.98
C VAL A 115 5.15 16.12 -0.04
N ILE A 116 3.86 16.02 -0.37
CA ILE A 116 2.91 15.14 0.29
C ILE A 116 2.99 13.76 -0.36
N LEU A 117 3.22 12.70 0.42
CA LEU A 117 3.35 11.34 -0.08
C LEU A 117 2.01 10.60 0.05
N VAL A 118 1.44 10.19 -1.09
CA VAL A 118 0.13 9.55 -1.20
C VAL A 118 0.29 8.07 -1.57
N HIS A 119 -0.22 7.20 -0.71
CA HIS A 119 -0.02 5.76 -0.75
C HIS A 119 -0.69 5.05 -1.92
N GLY A 120 -0.18 3.84 -2.19
CA GLY A 120 -0.85 2.85 -3.02
C GLY A 120 -2.13 2.29 -2.39
N SER A 121 -2.70 1.25 -3.01
CA SER A 121 -3.91 0.57 -2.55
C SER A 121 -3.72 -0.14 -1.21
N GLY A 122 -4.81 -0.30 -0.47
CA GLY A 122 -4.84 -1.01 0.82
C GLY A 122 -4.49 -0.13 2.03
N PRO A 123 -4.53 -0.72 3.24
CA PRO A 123 -4.31 -0.02 4.50
C PRO A 123 -2.82 0.17 4.78
N GLN A 124 -2.24 1.24 4.27
CA GLN A 124 -0.81 1.55 4.35
C GLN A 124 -0.48 2.42 5.58
N ASP A 125 0.68 2.17 6.21
CA ASP A 125 1.26 3.08 7.18
C ASP A 125 1.97 4.25 6.48
N ARG A 126 2.34 5.28 7.24
CA ARG A 126 3.00 6.49 6.74
C ARG A 126 4.32 6.24 5.98
N ASP A 127 4.95 5.11 6.21
CA ASP A 127 6.22 4.73 5.58
C ASP A 127 6.01 3.87 4.32
N GLU A 128 4.76 3.47 4.04
CA GLU A 128 4.38 2.50 2.99
C GLU A 128 5.19 1.21 3.12
N THR A 129 5.20 0.65 4.34
CA THR A 129 6.07 -0.47 4.72
C THR A 129 5.76 -1.74 3.96
N VAL A 130 6.76 -2.28 3.25
CA VAL A 130 6.69 -3.56 2.55
C VAL A 130 7.85 -4.45 3.03
N GLY A 131 7.56 -5.40 3.88
CA GLY A 131 8.58 -6.22 4.53
C GLY A 131 9.57 -5.34 5.32
N PRO A 132 10.89 -5.41 5.04
CA PRO A 132 11.87 -4.58 5.72
C PRO A 132 12.00 -3.15 5.13
N ASN A 133 11.34 -2.87 4.02
CA ASN A 133 11.49 -1.61 3.29
C ASN A 133 10.47 -0.58 3.73
N LYS A 134 10.90 0.67 3.80
CA LYS A 134 10.09 1.83 4.16
C LYS A 134 10.28 2.94 3.13
N PRO A 135 9.74 2.75 1.91
CA PRO A 135 10.05 3.62 0.77
C PRO A 135 9.69 5.09 1.01
N PHE A 136 8.59 5.39 1.67
CA PHE A 136 8.20 6.77 1.95
C PHE A 136 9.09 7.42 3.00
N ARG A 137 9.54 6.69 4.02
CA ARG A 137 10.53 7.20 4.96
C ARG A 137 11.85 7.49 4.26
N ASP A 138 12.31 6.56 3.44
CA ASP A 138 13.58 6.70 2.74
C ASP A 138 13.55 7.87 1.75
N LEU A 139 12.43 8.09 1.05
CA LEU A 139 12.20 9.28 0.24
C LEU A 139 12.21 10.56 1.09
N ALA A 140 11.52 10.56 2.24
CA ALA A 140 11.44 11.73 3.12
C ALA A 140 12.81 12.17 3.61
N TRP A 141 13.62 11.23 4.06
CA TRP A 141 14.97 11.51 4.53
C TRP A 141 15.89 11.98 3.40
N GLY A 142 15.84 11.32 2.24
CA GLY A 142 16.62 11.73 1.08
C GLY A 142 16.24 13.11 0.53
N LEU A 143 14.98 13.49 0.60
CA LEU A 143 14.50 14.82 0.19
C LEU A 143 14.88 15.90 1.22
N ALA A 144 14.79 15.60 2.52
CA ALA A 144 15.19 16.53 3.58
C ALA A 144 16.68 16.91 3.49
N GLU A 145 17.58 15.96 3.21
CA GLU A 145 18.99 16.23 2.95
C GLU A 145 19.21 17.21 1.77
N ARG A 146 18.25 17.27 0.85
CA ARG A 146 18.27 18.15 -0.32
C ARG A 146 17.50 19.47 -0.11
N GLY A 147 16.96 19.66 1.09
CA GLY A 147 16.26 20.88 1.45
C GLY A 147 14.79 20.92 1.09
N ILE A 148 14.15 19.77 0.92
CA ILE A 148 12.74 19.61 0.61
C ILE A 148 12.05 18.92 1.80
N ALA A 149 10.99 19.52 2.31
CA ALA A 149 10.16 18.91 3.34
C ALA A 149 9.25 17.82 2.77
N THR A 150 8.83 16.89 3.63
CA THR A 150 7.84 15.87 3.25
C THR A 150 6.79 15.70 4.33
N ILE A 151 5.58 15.32 3.91
CA ILE A 151 4.48 14.93 4.80
C ILE A 151 4.09 13.51 4.47
N ARG A 152 4.15 12.65 5.50
CA ARG A 152 3.74 11.24 5.48
C ARG A 152 2.65 11.04 6.53
N TYR A 153 1.66 10.21 6.26
CA TYR A 153 0.55 9.96 7.19
C TYR A 153 0.06 8.52 7.10
N ASP A 154 -0.52 8.01 8.16
CA ASP A 154 -1.15 6.70 8.14
C ASP A 154 -2.47 6.80 7.38
N LYS A 155 -2.66 5.95 6.38
CA LYS A 155 -3.83 5.98 5.51
C LYS A 155 -5.12 5.75 6.30
N ARG A 156 -6.21 6.41 5.92
CA ARG A 156 -7.52 6.33 6.58
C ARG A 156 -7.98 4.87 6.79
N THR A 157 -7.81 4.03 5.78
CA THR A 157 -8.14 2.60 5.86
C THR A 157 -7.29 1.84 6.87
N LYS A 158 -6.06 2.28 7.12
CA LYS A 158 -5.18 1.73 8.16
C LYS A 158 -5.63 2.11 9.57
N VAL A 159 -5.99 3.39 9.76
CA VAL A 159 -6.33 3.95 11.08
C VAL A 159 -7.72 3.49 11.54
N TYR A 160 -8.70 3.49 10.65
CA TYR A 160 -10.10 3.30 10.99
C TYR A 160 -10.69 1.97 10.50
N GLY A 161 -9.99 1.23 9.63
CA GLY A 161 -10.50 -0.03 9.07
C GLY A 161 -11.87 0.15 8.41
N ALA A 162 -12.86 -0.61 8.83
CA ALA A 162 -14.22 -0.52 8.29
C ALA A 162 -14.94 0.82 8.58
N ALA A 163 -14.50 1.56 9.61
CA ALA A 163 -15.06 2.88 9.96
C ALA A 163 -14.38 4.04 9.22
N CYS A 164 -13.65 3.77 8.12
CA CYS A 164 -12.88 4.76 7.38
C CYS A 164 -13.72 5.69 6.49
N VAL A 165 -15.02 5.51 6.43
CA VAL A 165 -15.95 6.35 5.64
C VAL A 165 -16.96 7.04 6.55
N PRO A 166 -17.49 8.23 6.18
CA PRO A 166 -18.59 8.85 6.89
C PRO A 166 -19.82 7.95 6.94
N GLU A 167 -20.63 8.11 7.99
CA GLU A 167 -21.86 7.33 8.15
C GLU A 167 -22.77 7.46 6.91
N GLY A 168 -23.31 6.32 6.43
CA GLY A 168 -24.18 6.27 5.26
C GLY A 168 -23.46 6.34 3.91
N ARG A 169 -22.11 6.35 3.90
CA ARG A 169 -21.32 6.27 2.67
C ARG A 169 -20.60 4.92 2.58
N GLU A 170 -20.32 4.50 1.36
CA GLU A 170 -19.42 3.39 1.06
C GLU A 170 -18.08 3.92 0.59
N ILE A 171 -17.04 3.09 0.68
CA ILE A 171 -15.69 3.46 0.28
C ILE A 171 -15.61 3.62 -1.24
N ASP A 172 -14.97 4.70 -1.67
CA ASP A 172 -14.59 5.02 -3.04
C ASP A 172 -13.18 5.65 -3.05
N TYR A 173 -12.66 6.01 -4.23
CA TYR A 173 -11.34 6.61 -4.34
C TYR A 173 -11.21 7.96 -3.62
N ASP A 174 -12.29 8.75 -3.60
CA ASP A 174 -12.29 10.04 -2.92
C ASP A 174 -12.19 9.84 -1.41
N THR A 175 -13.04 9.01 -0.86
CA THR A 175 -13.04 8.72 0.59
C THR A 175 -11.84 7.89 1.03
N GLU A 176 -11.26 7.05 0.17
CA GLU A 176 -10.07 6.28 0.53
C GLU A 176 -8.80 7.14 0.62
N SER A 177 -8.63 8.12 -0.29
CA SER A 177 -7.32 8.77 -0.45
C SER A 177 -7.38 10.24 -0.86
N VAL A 178 -8.29 10.64 -1.76
CA VAL A 178 -8.25 11.95 -2.41
C VAL A 178 -8.59 13.07 -1.44
N ASP A 179 -9.66 12.90 -0.64
CA ASP A 179 -10.14 13.95 0.28
C ASP A 179 -9.10 14.25 1.37
N ASP A 180 -8.43 13.21 1.90
CA ASP A 180 -7.35 13.41 2.86
C ASP A 180 -6.14 14.12 2.24
N ALA A 181 -5.74 13.73 1.04
CA ALA A 181 -4.62 14.37 0.35
C ALA A 181 -4.88 15.86 0.10
N ILE A 182 -6.10 16.23 -0.33
CA ILE A 182 -6.51 17.63 -0.53
C ILE A 182 -6.46 18.41 0.79
N ALA A 183 -7.00 17.84 1.87
CA ALA A 183 -6.96 18.48 3.18
C ALA A 183 -5.52 18.69 3.67
N ILE A 184 -4.63 17.73 3.41
CA ILE A 184 -3.21 17.81 3.76
C ILE A 184 -2.49 18.86 2.91
N VAL A 185 -2.79 18.99 1.62
CA VAL A 185 -2.27 20.06 0.76
C VAL A 185 -2.66 21.43 1.32
N ALA A 186 -3.93 21.63 1.65
CA ALA A 186 -4.42 22.88 2.23
C ALA A 186 -3.74 23.17 3.58
N TRP A 187 -3.62 22.18 4.45
CA TRP A 187 -2.93 22.32 5.73
C TRP A 187 -1.43 22.62 5.58
N ALA A 188 -0.74 21.96 4.66
CA ALA A 188 0.68 22.17 4.42
C ALA A 188 1.01 23.64 4.07
N LYS A 189 0.14 24.30 3.31
CA LYS A 189 0.27 25.71 2.93
C LYS A 189 0.16 26.68 4.12
N THR A 190 -0.37 26.24 5.25
CA THR A 190 -0.47 27.07 6.47
C THR A 190 0.78 27.01 7.34
N LEU A 191 1.70 26.09 7.05
CA LEU A 191 2.90 25.88 7.87
C LEU A 191 3.95 26.97 7.63
N PRO A 192 4.49 27.58 8.71
CA PRO A 192 5.48 28.66 8.58
C PRO A 192 6.83 28.19 7.98
N GLU A 193 7.12 26.91 8.07
CA GLU A 193 8.33 26.29 7.52
C GLU A 193 8.24 26.04 6.01
N VAL A 194 7.02 25.97 5.46
CA VAL A 194 6.72 25.60 4.07
C VAL A 194 6.57 26.83 3.19
N ASP A 195 7.09 26.74 1.98
CA ASP A 195 6.79 27.68 0.91
C ASP A 195 5.43 27.30 0.29
N ALA A 196 4.41 28.12 0.55
CA ALA A 196 3.04 27.86 0.11
C ALA A 196 2.86 27.82 -1.43
N ASP A 197 3.83 28.37 -2.18
CA ASP A 197 3.86 28.37 -3.64
C ASP A 197 4.66 27.18 -4.21
N SER A 198 5.17 26.30 -3.33
CA SER A 198 6.03 25.14 -3.69
C SER A 198 5.53 23.86 -3.02
N VAL A 199 4.25 23.53 -3.25
CA VAL A 199 3.58 22.35 -2.67
C VAL A 199 3.31 21.31 -3.75
N TYR A 200 3.83 20.11 -3.54
CA TYR A 200 3.77 18.99 -4.48
C TYR A 200 3.09 17.76 -3.89
N VAL A 201 2.50 16.94 -4.74
CA VAL A 201 2.03 15.60 -4.38
C VAL A 201 2.86 14.56 -5.14
N LEU A 202 3.41 13.61 -4.41
CA LEU A 202 3.96 12.38 -4.97
C LEU A 202 3.01 11.24 -4.62
N GLY A 203 2.43 10.63 -5.63
CA GLY A 203 1.62 9.43 -5.47
C GLY A 203 2.39 8.17 -5.87
N HIS A 204 2.14 7.06 -5.18
CA HIS A 204 2.61 5.74 -5.55
C HIS A 204 1.43 4.84 -5.93
N SER A 205 1.53 4.09 -7.02
CA SER A 205 0.52 3.11 -7.46
C SER A 205 -0.89 3.73 -7.54
N LEU A 206 -1.85 3.35 -6.68
CA LEU A 206 -3.17 3.98 -6.61
C LEU A 206 -3.06 5.50 -6.34
N GLY A 207 -2.21 5.92 -5.41
CA GLY A 207 -1.98 7.34 -5.13
C GLY A 207 -1.46 8.11 -6.34
N ALA A 208 -0.61 7.49 -7.17
CA ALA A 208 -0.16 8.07 -8.42
C ALA A 208 -1.28 8.15 -9.47
N THR A 209 -2.12 7.11 -9.53
CA THR A 209 -3.30 7.10 -10.40
C THR A 209 -4.29 8.20 -10.01
N LEU A 210 -4.39 8.52 -8.71
CA LEU A 210 -5.28 9.55 -8.17
C LEU A 210 -4.65 10.95 -8.11
N ALA A 211 -3.34 11.08 -8.26
CA ALA A 211 -2.67 12.38 -8.21
C ALA A 211 -3.24 13.42 -9.20
N PRO A 212 -3.63 13.07 -10.45
CA PRO A 212 -4.32 14.02 -11.33
C PRO A 212 -5.65 14.52 -10.77
N ARG A 213 -6.45 13.64 -10.10
CA ARG A 213 -7.70 14.03 -9.46
C ARG A 213 -7.47 14.91 -8.22
N ILE A 214 -6.43 14.62 -7.45
CA ILE A 214 -6.00 15.50 -6.35
C ILE A 214 -5.64 16.87 -6.90
N ALA A 215 -4.87 16.94 -7.99
CA ALA A 215 -4.46 18.19 -8.62
C ALA A 215 -5.61 18.98 -9.24
N GLU A 216 -6.63 18.30 -9.77
CA GLU A 216 -7.85 18.94 -10.30
C GLU A 216 -8.67 19.62 -9.19
N ARG A 217 -8.62 19.09 -7.94
CA ARG A 217 -9.48 19.52 -6.83
C ARG A 217 -8.74 20.33 -5.76
N ALA A 218 -7.42 20.21 -5.67
CA ALA A 218 -6.63 20.91 -4.66
C ALA A 218 -6.19 22.30 -5.16
N ASP A 219 -6.53 23.34 -4.41
CA ASP A 219 -6.12 24.71 -4.75
C ASP A 219 -4.61 24.94 -4.53
N GLY A 220 -3.95 25.43 -5.58
CA GLY A 220 -2.57 25.90 -5.53
C GLY A 220 -1.55 24.79 -5.33
N LEU A 221 -1.78 23.62 -5.89
CA LEU A 221 -0.77 22.58 -6.03
C LEU A 221 0.20 22.97 -7.15
N THR A 222 1.51 22.87 -6.90
CA THR A 222 2.55 23.31 -7.82
C THR A 222 2.89 22.26 -8.86
N GLY A 223 2.79 20.98 -8.52
CA GLY A 223 3.07 19.88 -9.43
C GLY A 223 2.76 18.53 -8.82
N ILE A 224 2.76 17.48 -9.65
CA ILE A 224 2.55 16.08 -9.23
C ILE A 224 3.66 15.17 -9.74
N ILE A 225 3.97 14.15 -8.95
CA ILE A 225 4.97 13.11 -9.26
C ILE A 225 4.25 11.76 -9.25
N LEU A 226 4.33 11.03 -10.35
CA LEU A 226 3.56 9.81 -10.61
C LEU A 226 4.47 8.58 -10.59
N VAL A 227 4.52 7.90 -9.46
CA VAL A 227 5.34 6.68 -9.32
C VAL A 227 4.46 5.45 -9.54
N ALA A 228 4.67 4.74 -10.66
CA ALA A 228 3.92 3.55 -11.04
C ALA A 228 2.40 3.78 -11.19
N ALA A 229 1.99 4.91 -11.76
CA ALA A 229 0.59 5.21 -12.05
C ALA A 229 -0.01 4.25 -13.08
N LEU A 230 -1.31 3.97 -12.93
CA LEU A 230 -2.06 3.20 -13.93
C LEU A 230 -2.64 4.12 -14.98
N ALA A 231 -2.32 3.86 -16.25
CA ALA A 231 -2.94 4.52 -17.42
C ALA A 231 -4.06 3.66 -18.04
N ARG A 232 -4.38 2.53 -17.43
CA ARG A 232 -5.38 1.54 -17.89
C ARG A 232 -6.31 1.13 -16.76
N PRO A 233 -7.42 0.41 -17.03
CA PRO A 233 -8.36 -0.03 -16.01
C PRO A 233 -7.69 -0.81 -14.89
N PHE A 234 -8.12 -0.57 -13.66
CA PHE A 234 -7.50 -1.16 -12.46
C PHE A 234 -7.68 -2.68 -12.41
N GLU A 235 -8.87 -3.17 -12.81
CA GLU A 235 -9.18 -4.60 -12.89
C GLU A 235 -8.25 -5.34 -13.87
N ASP A 236 -7.87 -4.71 -14.98
CA ASP A 236 -6.91 -5.28 -15.95
C ASP A 236 -5.50 -5.34 -15.37
N ALA A 237 -5.10 -4.30 -14.66
CA ALA A 237 -3.80 -4.27 -14.00
C ALA A 237 -3.68 -5.36 -12.92
N ILE A 238 -4.74 -5.62 -12.15
CA ILE A 238 -4.77 -6.72 -11.17
C ILE A 238 -4.55 -8.06 -11.85
N VAL A 239 -5.30 -8.34 -12.92
CA VAL A 239 -5.15 -9.60 -13.68
C VAL A 239 -3.71 -9.80 -14.16
N GLU A 240 -3.11 -8.74 -14.73
CA GLU A 240 -1.76 -8.81 -15.25
C GLU A 240 -0.72 -9.01 -14.14
N GLN A 241 -0.80 -8.23 -13.07
CA GLN A 241 0.11 -8.35 -11.92
C GLN A 241 0.04 -9.74 -11.30
N MET A 242 -1.17 -10.26 -11.06
CA MET A 242 -1.35 -11.58 -10.48
C MET A 242 -0.85 -12.68 -11.42
N THR A 243 -1.06 -12.53 -12.72
CA THR A 243 -0.53 -13.47 -13.74
C THR A 243 0.99 -13.45 -13.75
N TYR A 244 1.60 -12.26 -13.71
CA TYR A 244 3.05 -12.11 -13.69
C TYR A 244 3.66 -12.72 -12.41
N ILE A 245 3.14 -12.36 -11.24
CA ILE A 245 3.60 -12.89 -9.95
C ILE A 245 3.48 -14.41 -9.92
N SER A 246 2.32 -14.95 -10.36
CA SER A 246 2.12 -16.39 -10.44
C SER A 246 3.15 -17.07 -11.36
N SER A 247 3.48 -16.46 -12.48
CA SER A 247 4.49 -17.00 -13.40
C SER A 247 5.89 -17.13 -12.78
N LEU A 248 6.20 -16.27 -11.80
CA LEU A 248 7.48 -16.28 -11.09
C LEU A 248 7.49 -17.21 -9.87
N THR A 249 6.32 -17.45 -9.25
CA THR A 249 6.25 -18.10 -7.93
C THR A 249 5.56 -19.46 -7.96
N ASP A 250 4.49 -19.63 -8.76
CA ASP A 250 3.69 -20.84 -8.80
C ASP A 250 2.98 -21.01 -10.15
N SER A 251 3.43 -21.98 -10.95
CA SER A 251 2.81 -22.34 -12.24
C SER A 251 1.85 -23.54 -12.14
N SER A 252 1.41 -23.91 -10.93
CA SER A 252 0.51 -25.05 -10.68
C SER A 252 -0.86 -24.89 -11.37
N ALA A 253 -1.56 -25.99 -11.52
CA ALA A 253 -2.95 -25.98 -12.03
C ALA A 253 -3.84 -25.08 -11.14
N ARG A 254 -3.66 -25.14 -9.82
CA ARG A 254 -4.40 -24.31 -8.85
C ARG A 254 -4.16 -22.82 -9.06
N ALA A 255 -2.89 -22.40 -9.29
CA ALA A 255 -2.57 -21.01 -9.57
C ALA A 255 -3.24 -20.53 -10.87
N LYS A 256 -3.26 -21.37 -11.91
CA LYS A 256 -3.96 -21.07 -13.16
C LYS A 256 -5.47 -20.93 -12.96
N GLU A 257 -6.10 -21.79 -12.15
CA GLU A 257 -7.52 -21.68 -11.79
C GLU A 257 -7.81 -20.37 -11.03
N GLN A 258 -6.94 -19.98 -10.08
CA GLN A 258 -7.08 -18.70 -9.37
C GLN A 258 -6.99 -17.51 -10.31
N ILE A 259 -6.04 -17.50 -11.25
CA ILE A 259 -5.95 -16.44 -12.28
C ILE A 259 -7.19 -16.41 -13.17
N ALA A 260 -7.73 -17.57 -13.56
CA ALA A 260 -8.95 -17.63 -14.35
C ALA A 260 -10.16 -17.05 -13.60
N GLU A 261 -10.26 -17.30 -12.28
CA GLU A 261 -11.32 -16.73 -11.45
C GLU A 261 -11.17 -15.21 -11.30
N ILE A 262 -9.94 -14.70 -11.04
CA ILE A 262 -9.63 -13.27 -11.00
C ILE A 262 -10.01 -12.60 -12.32
N LYS A 263 -9.67 -13.23 -13.45
CA LYS A 263 -10.03 -12.71 -14.78
C LYS A 263 -11.55 -12.65 -14.98
N LYS A 264 -12.28 -13.69 -14.57
CA LYS A 264 -13.74 -13.71 -14.65
C LYS A 264 -14.37 -12.58 -13.83
N GLN A 265 -13.87 -12.32 -12.63
CA GLN A 265 -14.29 -11.19 -11.78
C GLN A 265 -13.98 -9.84 -12.44
N ALA A 266 -12.79 -9.67 -13.02
CA ALA A 266 -12.41 -8.46 -13.75
C ALA A 266 -13.30 -8.22 -14.97
N ASP A 267 -13.59 -9.27 -15.76
CA ASP A 267 -14.48 -9.18 -16.91
C ASP A 267 -15.94 -8.86 -16.50
N ASN A 268 -16.37 -9.26 -15.30
CA ASN A 268 -17.67 -8.89 -14.75
C ASN A 268 -17.71 -7.43 -14.30
N ILE A 269 -16.64 -6.91 -13.67
CA ILE A 269 -16.53 -5.50 -13.27
C ILE A 269 -16.70 -4.56 -14.47
N LYS A 270 -16.17 -4.92 -15.64
CA LYS A 270 -16.34 -4.14 -16.87
C LYS A 270 -17.79 -4.03 -17.34
N LYS A 271 -18.65 -4.92 -16.86
CA LYS A 271 -20.09 -4.94 -17.19
C LYS A 271 -20.95 -4.18 -16.19
N LEU A 272 -20.35 -3.57 -15.16
CA LEU A 272 -21.08 -2.74 -14.20
C LEU A 272 -21.95 -1.70 -14.92
N GLY A 273 -23.20 -1.57 -14.47
CA GLY A 273 -24.19 -0.68 -15.10
C GLY A 273 -24.87 -1.22 -16.36
N THR A 274 -24.56 -2.45 -16.79
CA THR A 274 -25.22 -3.13 -17.93
C THR A 274 -26.06 -4.32 -17.47
N PRO A 275 -27.02 -4.81 -18.29
CA PRO A 275 -27.79 -6.03 -17.99
C PRO A 275 -26.96 -7.31 -17.90
N ASP A 276 -25.74 -7.29 -18.44
CA ASP A 276 -24.86 -8.47 -18.48
C ASP A 276 -24.00 -8.61 -17.22
N PHE A 277 -24.15 -7.69 -16.24
CA PHE A 277 -23.48 -7.77 -14.96
C PHE A 277 -24.05 -8.89 -14.09
N ASP A 278 -23.20 -9.78 -13.61
CA ASP A 278 -23.58 -10.86 -12.69
C ASP A 278 -23.36 -10.42 -11.23
N ASP A 279 -24.46 -10.10 -10.54
CA ASP A 279 -24.46 -9.65 -9.13
C ASP A 279 -24.15 -10.77 -8.12
N LYS A 280 -24.16 -12.03 -8.56
CA LYS A 280 -23.81 -13.20 -7.73
C LYS A 280 -22.32 -13.50 -7.73
N LEU A 281 -21.58 -12.99 -8.71
CA LEU A 281 -20.14 -13.17 -8.77
C LEU A 281 -19.44 -12.21 -7.80
N PRO A 282 -18.56 -12.70 -6.90
CA PRO A 282 -17.78 -11.82 -6.03
C PRO A 282 -16.99 -10.77 -6.82
N LEU A 283 -16.92 -9.56 -6.30
CA LEU A 283 -16.08 -8.51 -6.87
C LEU A 283 -14.62 -8.70 -6.45
N LEU A 284 -13.69 -8.26 -7.29
CA LEU A 284 -12.26 -8.33 -7.01
C LEU A 284 -11.92 -7.65 -5.67
N LEU A 285 -10.97 -8.21 -4.96
CA LEU A 285 -10.43 -7.70 -3.70
C LEU A 285 -11.48 -7.56 -2.58
N ASN A 286 -12.68 -8.12 -2.75
CA ASN A 286 -13.83 -7.94 -1.84
C ASN A 286 -14.16 -6.47 -1.56
N VAL A 287 -13.90 -5.59 -2.53
CA VAL A 287 -14.22 -4.17 -2.45
C VAL A 287 -15.66 -3.96 -2.93
N PRO A 288 -16.45 -3.06 -2.32
CA PRO A 288 -17.86 -2.90 -2.65
C PRO A 288 -18.07 -2.33 -4.05
N ARG A 289 -19.27 -2.53 -4.58
CA ARG A 289 -19.66 -2.11 -5.92
C ARG A 289 -19.42 -0.63 -6.23
N PRO A 290 -19.74 0.33 -5.35
CA PRO A 290 -19.49 1.76 -5.62
C PRO A 290 -18.02 2.10 -5.86
N TYR A 291 -17.10 1.38 -5.24
CA TYR A 291 -15.67 1.53 -5.50
C TYR A 291 -15.32 1.21 -6.95
N TRP A 292 -15.87 0.12 -7.50
CA TRP A 292 -15.63 -0.27 -8.89
C TRP A 292 -16.36 0.61 -9.88
N GLU A 293 -17.58 1.07 -9.55
CA GLU A 293 -18.30 2.05 -10.35
C GLU A 293 -17.50 3.35 -10.47
N PHE A 294 -16.89 3.81 -9.37
CA PHE A 294 -15.99 4.96 -9.39
C PHE A 294 -14.73 4.69 -10.22
N ALA A 295 -14.08 3.54 -10.02
CA ALA A 295 -12.88 3.15 -10.77
C ALA A 295 -13.14 3.11 -12.28
N ASN A 296 -14.30 2.58 -12.69
CA ASN A 296 -14.68 2.52 -14.11
C ASN A 296 -15.00 3.89 -14.70
N ALA A 297 -15.56 4.82 -13.90
CA ALA A 297 -15.89 6.17 -14.33
C ALA A 297 -14.66 7.09 -14.40
N TYR A 298 -13.69 6.90 -13.51
CA TYR A 298 -12.49 7.73 -13.44
C TYR A 298 -11.49 7.39 -14.56
N LYS A 299 -11.10 8.40 -15.32
CA LYS A 299 -10.14 8.29 -16.43
C LYS A 299 -8.90 9.14 -16.13
N PRO A 300 -7.88 8.58 -15.45
CA PRO A 300 -6.72 9.35 -14.98
C PRO A 300 -5.98 10.08 -16.11
N VAL A 301 -5.83 9.45 -17.27
CA VAL A 301 -5.16 10.05 -18.42
C VAL A 301 -5.94 11.26 -18.98
N GLU A 302 -7.27 11.17 -19.02
CA GLU A 302 -8.11 12.28 -19.49
C GLU A 302 -8.08 13.47 -18.53
N VAL A 303 -8.06 13.20 -17.21
CA VAL A 303 -7.91 14.24 -16.18
C VAL A 303 -6.53 14.87 -16.29
N ALA A 304 -5.47 14.06 -16.33
CA ALA A 304 -4.09 14.54 -16.46
C ALA A 304 -3.89 15.41 -17.69
N SER A 305 -4.50 15.06 -18.83
CA SER A 305 -4.36 15.83 -20.08
C SER A 305 -4.94 17.25 -20.02
N LYS A 306 -5.80 17.54 -19.04
CA LYS A 306 -6.42 18.86 -18.84
C LYS A 306 -5.65 19.73 -17.84
N LEU A 307 -4.74 19.13 -17.09
CA LEU A 307 -3.92 19.85 -16.11
C LEU A 307 -2.82 20.65 -16.80
N THR A 308 -2.56 21.85 -16.29
CA THR A 308 -1.49 22.72 -16.77
C THR A 308 -0.26 22.75 -15.88
N LEU A 309 -0.35 22.14 -14.69
CA LEU A 309 0.77 22.06 -13.76
C LEU A 309 1.81 21.00 -14.20
N PRO A 310 3.08 21.14 -13.79
CA PRO A 310 4.13 20.16 -14.08
C PRO A 310 3.80 18.75 -13.55
N MET A 311 4.10 17.75 -14.38
CA MET A 311 3.96 16.34 -14.04
C MET A 311 5.27 15.58 -14.34
N LEU A 312 5.74 14.77 -13.41
CA LEU A 312 6.91 13.91 -13.53
C LEU A 312 6.52 12.44 -13.39
#